data_279ae9449833676777faa18f27a1ac17
#
_entry.id   279ae9449833676777faa18f27a1ac17
#
_cell.length_a   1.000
_cell.length_b   1.000
_cell.length_c   1.000
_cell.angle_alpha   90.00
_cell.angle_beta   90.00
_cell.angle_gamma   90.00
#
_symmetry.space_group_name_H-M   'P 1'
#
loop_
_entity.id
_entity.type
_entity.pdbx_description
1 polymer ?
#
loop_
_entity_poly.entity_id
_entity_poly.type
_entity_poly.pdbx_seq_one_letter_code
_entity_poly.pdbx_strand_id
1 'polypeptide(L)'
;MEEKLASWTGPSSSTEQDKQDRTERMIREAIKGHAAFDSCDLRIYPKGSYANNTNVKTDSDVDIAVQCRDVTYWDEASPGIHTPSPYRGIWTPAKLRSELERALLAKFPGQVDTSGSVAFRIHSGSARVDADVVPCFNYRRYFANGTHRDGAKVFRKDGTSLVNYPDQQLKNGKDKNNRTSQHYKKAVRIMKRVENAMVLDGMHKEIPSFFVECLVYHCPDDIFLRSTWTETIRGVICHIFHGLEGAEPEDDSQRWREVNECKYLFHANQAWSRADGRAFAKAAWNYLGLKS
;
A
#
# COMPACT_ATOMS: atom_id res chain seq x y z
N MET A 1 -7.66 13.00 25.95
CA MET A 1 -7.15 12.90 24.55
C MET A 1 -5.90 12.03 24.49
N GLU A 2 -4.86 12.34 25.26
CA GLU A 2 -3.58 11.62 25.23
C GLU A 2 -3.74 10.12 25.39
N GLU A 3 -4.47 9.66 26.41
CA GLU A 3 -4.74 8.24 26.65
C GLU A 3 -5.44 7.56 25.46
N LYS A 4 -6.42 8.24 24.83
CA LYS A 4 -7.10 7.74 23.62
C LYS A 4 -6.11 7.59 22.47
N LEU A 5 -5.29 8.59 22.19
CA LEU A 5 -4.28 8.52 21.12
C LEU A 5 -3.23 7.46 21.43
N ALA A 6 -2.76 7.35 22.66
CA ALA A 6 -1.82 6.32 23.09
C ALA A 6 -2.39 4.90 22.88
N SER A 7 -3.66 4.66 23.18
CA SER A 7 -4.32 3.37 22.93
C SER A 7 -4.42 3.03 21.42
N TRP A 8 -4.34 4.04 20.56
CA TRP A 8 -4.41 3.89 19.10
C TRP A 8 -3.05 3.65 18.42
N THR A 9 -1.98 3.60 19.18
CA THR A 9 -0.62 3.35 18.67
C THR A 9 -0.36 1.90 18.27
N GLY A 10 -1.07 0.94 18.89
CA GLY A 10 -0.86 -0.49 18.68
C GLY A 10 -1.21 -0.96 17.28
N PRO A 11 -0.57 -2.03 16.77
CA PRO A 11 -1.02 -2.74 15.57
C PRO A 11 -2.36 -3.47 15.85
N SER A 12 -2.82 -4.27 14.90
CA SER A 12 -3.89 -5.25 15.13
C SER A 12 -3.54 -6.19 16.28
N SER A 13 -4.56 -6.79 16.91
CA SER A 13 -4.36 -7.73 18.01
C SER A 13 -3.49 -8.94 17.60
N SER A 14 -2.86 -9.60 18.57
CA SER A 14 -2.08 -10.82 18.29
C SER A 14 -2.92 -11.89 17.59
N THR A 15 -4.17 -12.08 18.01
CA THR A 15 -5.11 -13.03 17.37
C THR A 15 -5.38 -12.66 15.91
N GLU A 16 -5.47 -11.38 15.59
CA GLU A 16 -5.66 -10.91 14.22
C GLU A 16 -4.39 -11.12 13.39
N GLN A 17 -3.22 -10.84 13.94
CA GLN A 17 -1.94 -11.14 13.31
C GLN A 17 -1.79 -12.64 13.01
N ASP A 18 -2.13 -13.51 13.95
CA ASP A 18 -2.11 -14.97 13.75
C ASP A 18 -3.02 -15.42 12.59
N LYS A 19 -4.21 -14.79 12.45
CA LYS A 19 -5.11 -15.04 11.32
C LYS A 19 -4.52 -14.53 10.01
N GLN A 20 -3.92 -13.36 10.00
CA GLN A 20 -3.26 -12.77 8.83
C GLN A 20 -2.09 -13.65 8.36
N ASP A 21 -1.21 -14.07 9.27
CA ASP A 21 -0.08 -14.96 8.98
C ASP A 21 -0.55 -16.33 8.46
N ARG A 22 -1.63 -16.85 9.03
CA ARG A 22 -2.25 -18.08 8.55
C ARG A 22 -2.83 -17.92 7.15
N THR A 23 -3.50 -16.80 6.88
CA THR A 23 -4.06 -16.49 5.55
C THR A 23 -2.96 -16.45 4.51
N GLU A 24 -1.85 -15.72 4.77
CA GLU A 24 -0.69 -15.68 3.89
C GLU A 24 -0.12 -17.08 3.64
N ARG A 25 0.06 -17.89 4.68
CA ARG A 25 0.58 -19.25 4.56
C ARG A 25 -0.33 -20.15 3.69
N MET A 26 -1.65 -20.09 3.89
CA MET A 26 -2.61 -20.88 3.09
C MET A 26 -2.57 -20.49 1.61
N ILE A 27 -2.42 -19.19 1.30
CA ILE A 27 -2.27 -18.71 -0.08
C ILE A 27 -0.96 -19.22 -0.69
N ARG A 28 0.15 -19.14 0.04
CA ARG A 28 1.45 -19.68 -0.41
C ARG A 28 1.38 -21.18 -0.69
N GLU A 29 0.69 -21.94 0.15
CA GLU A 29 0.47 -23.38 -0.04
C GLU A 29 -0.35 -23.65 -1.30
N ALA A 30 -1.42 -22.89 -1.54
CA ALA A 30 -2.25 -23.02 -2.75
C ALA A 30 -1.42 -22.85 -4.04
N ILE A 31 -0.56 -21.84 -4.06
CA ILE A 31 0.29 -21.52 -5.22
C ILE A 31 1.38 -22.56 -5.39
N LYS A 32 2.08 -22.93 -4.32
CA LYS A 32 3.15 -23.96 -4.36
C LYS A 32 2.64 -25.34 -4.72
N GLY A 33 1.39 -25.66 -4.41
CA GLY A 33 0.77 -26.94 -4.77
C GLY A 33 0.19 -27.01 -6.18
N HIS A 34 0.31 -25.95 -6.97
CA HIS A 34 -0.25 -25.90 -8.33
C HIS A 34 0.84 -26.19 -9.38
N ALA A 35 0.76 -27.36 -10.01
CA ALA A 35 1.82 -27.91 -10.89
C ALA A 35 2.25 -26.96 -12.04
N ALA A 36 1.36 -26.09 -12.53
CA ALA A 36 1.72 -25.13 -13.56
C ALA A 36 2.81 -24.15 -13.11
N PHE A 37 2.99 -23.96 -11.79
CA PHE A 37 4.00 -23.07 -11.22
C PHE A 37 5.33 -23.74 -10.89
N ASP A 38 5.47 -25.05 -11.04
CA ASP A 38 6.71 -25.78 -10.73
C ASP A 38 7.92 -25.27 -11.53
N SER A 39 7.66 -24.79 -12.77
CA SER A 39 8.68 -24.22 -13.66
C SER A 39 8.68 -22.70 -13.73
N CYS A 40 7.93 -22.01 -12.86
CA CYS A 40 7.83 -20.56 -12.85
C CYS A 40 8.63 -19.96 -11.69
N ASP A 41 9.51 -19.03 -11.97
CA ASP A 41 10.18 -18.27 -10.94
C ASP A 41 9.20 -17.25 -10.31
N LEU A 42 8.54 -17.66 -9.21
CA LEU A 42 7.58 -16.87 -8.49
C LEU A 42 8.18 -16.26 -7.21
N ARG A 43 7.95 -14.96 -7.02
CA ARG A 43 8.08 -14.28 -5.75
C ARG A 43 6.69 -14.03 -5.18
N ILE A 44 6.37 -14.66 -4.03
CA ILE A 44 5.10 -14.44 -3.30
C ILE A 44 5.44 -13.62 -2.06
N TYR A 45 4.81 -12.45 -1.90
CA TYR A 45 5.12 -11.57 -0.79
C TYR A 45 3.90 -10.72 -0.36
N PRO A 46 3.80 -10.41 0.94
CA PRO A 46 2.80 -9.47 1.42
C PRO A 46 3.16 -8.04 1.00
N LYS A 47 2.14 -7.22 0.77
CA LYS A 47 2.25 -5.79 0.48
C LYS A 47 1.21 -4.99 1.28
N GLY A 48 1.11 -3.69 1.04
CA GLY A 48 0.11 -2.83 1.68
C GLY A 48 0.32 -2.62 3.18
N SER A 49 -0.76 -2.37 3.89
CA SER A 49 -0.72 -1.98 5.30
C SER A 49 -0.28 -3.12 6.23
N TYR A 50 -0.62 -4.37 5.90
CA TYR A 50 -0.17 -5.54 6.65
C TYR A 50 1.36 -5.66 6.62
N ALA A 51 1.97 -5.66 5.45
CA ALA A 51 3.42 -5.73 5.31
C ALA A 51 4.15 -4.55 5.96
N ASN A 52 3.54 -3.36 5.93
CA ASN A 52 4.08 -2.14 6.56
C ASN A 52 3.82 -2.05 8.07
N ASN A 53 3.05 -2.96 8.64
CA ASN A 53 2.61 -2.86 10.04
C ASN A 53 1.92 -1.50 10.34
N THR A 54 1.06 -1.06 9.43
CA THR A 54 0.24 0.16 9.54
C THR A 54 -1.27 -0.12 9.44
N ASN A 55 -1.65 -1.40 9.49
CA ASN A 55 -3.04 -1.85 9.52
C ASN A 55 -3.70 -1.55 10.87
N VAL A 56 -5.00 -1.22 10.88
CA VAL A 56 -5.73 -0.75 12.06
C VAL A 56 -7.15 -1.31 12.20
N LYS A 57 -7.69 -1.91 11.16
CA LYS A 57 -9.04 -2.52 11.20
C LYS A 57 -8.94 -3.93 11.76
N THR A 58 -9.95 -4.36 12.53
CA THR A 58 -10.05 -5.69 13.15
C THR A 58 -10.10 -6.82 12.11
N ASP A 59 -10.56 -6.51 10.87
CA ASP A 59 -10.63 -7.45 9.75
C ASP A 59 -9.85 -6.91 8.54
N SER A 60 -8.64 -6.35 8.78
CA SER A 60 -7.80 -5.82 7.71
C SER A 60 -7.43 -6.90 6.72
N ASP A 61 -7.71 -6.64 5.44
CA ASP A 61 -7.35 -7.52 4.34
C ASP A 61 -5.83 -7.74 4.27
N VAL A 62 -5.41 -8.93 3.92
CA VAL A 62 -4.02 -9.25 3.61
C VAL A 62 -3.79 -9.12 2.12
N ASP A 63 -2.98 -8.17 1.72
CA ASP A 63 -2.58 -8.02 0.32
C ASP A 63 -1.38 -8.91 0.00
N ILE A 64 -1.53 -9.84 -0.93
CA ILE A 64 -0.46 -10.73 -1.40
C ILE A 64 -0.18 -10.48 -2.88
N ALA A 65 1.06 -10.18 -3.21
CA ALA A 65 1.53 -10.15 -4.59
C ALA A 65 2.10 -11.51 -4.99
N VAL A 66 1.74 -11.97 -6.19
CA VAL A 66 2.27 -13.17 -6.85
C VAL A 66 2.99 -12.70 -8.11
N GLN A 67 4.29 -12.51 -7.99
CA GLN A 67 5.14 -11.91 -9.02
C GLN A 67 5.87 -12.97 -9.82
N CYS A 68 5.55 -13.10 -11.10
CA CYS A 68 6.30 -13.90 -12.06
C CYS A 68 7.58 -13.15 -12.44
N ARG A 69 8.75 -13.73 -12.15
CA ARG A 69 10.06 -13.15 -12.40
C ARG A 69 10.70 -13.60 -13.71
N ASP A 70 10.10 -14.57 -14.39
CA ASP A 70 10.55 -15.01 -15.71
C ASP A 70 10.42 -13.93 -16.79
N VAL A 71 9.50 -12.95 -16.54
CA VAL A 71 9.21 -11.86 -17.47
C VAL A 71 9.48 -10.52 -16.79
N THR A 72 10.29 -9.69 -17.43
CA THR A 72 10.49 -8.29 -17.00
C THR A 72 9.90 -7.36 -18.03
N TYR A 73 8.85 -6.63 -17.65
CA TYR A 73 8.35 -5.47 -18.37
C TYR A 73 9.21 -4.26 -18.03
N TRP A 74 9.34 -3.33 -18.94
CA TRP A 74 10.21 -2.17 -18.75
C TRP A 74 9.64 -0.91 -19.38
N ASP A 75 10.12 0.23 -18.91
CA ASP A 75 9.92 1.54 -19.50
C ASP A 75 11.25 2.32 -19.44
N GLU A 76 11.40 3.30 -20.28
CA GLU A 76 12.56 4.19 -20.35
C GLU A 76 12.19 5.63 -20.00
N ALA A 77 13.10 6.32 -19.33
CA ALA A 77 12.94 7.76 -19.07
C ALA A 77 13.16 8.58 -20.34
N SER A 78 13.96 8.06 -21.30
CA SER A 78 14.17 8.62 -22.63
C SER A 78 14.36 7.47 -23.64
N PRO A 79 13.89 7.59 -24.87
CA PRO A 79 13.98 6.52 -25.86
C PRO A 79 15.43 6.07 -26.14
N GLY A 80 15.63 4.76 -26.31
CA GLY A 80 16.91 4.17 -26.73
C GLY A 80 17.95 3.93 -25.62
N ILE A 81 17.56 4.07 -24.37
CA ILE A 81 18.45 3.80 -23.19
C ILE A 81 18.69 2.28 -23.03
N HIS A 82 17.70 1.46 -23.38
CA HIS A 82 17.74 0.02 -23.17
C HIS A 82 17.38 -0.75 -24.45
N THR A 83 18.14 -1.83 -24.72
CA THR A 83 17.80 -2.76 -25.80
C THR A 83 17.24 -4.04 -25.18
N PRO A 84 15.94 -4.29 -25.26
CA PRO A 84 15.33 -5.46 -24.63
C PRO A 84 15.64 -6.74 -25.39
N SER A 85 15.79 -7.83 -24.65
CA SER A 85 15.69 -9.17 -25.23
C SER A 85 14.25 -9.62 -25.23
N PRO A 86 13.68 -10.05 -26.37
CA PRO A 86 12.30 -10.55 -26.41
C PRO A 86 12.12 -11.76 -25.51
N TYR A 87 11.10 -11.71 -24.66
CA TYR A 87 10.69 -12.88 -23.89
C TYR A 87 10.08 -13.94 -24.80
N ARG A 88 10.52 -15.18 -24.67
CA ARG A 88 10.06 -16.33 -25.50
C ARG A 88 9.39 -17.43 -24.68
N GLY A 89 9.13 -17.20 -23.40
CA GLY A 89 8.46 -18.16 -22.52
C GLY A 89 6.95 -18.11 -22.61
N ILE A 90 6.30 -18.89 -21.76
CA ILE A 90 4.84 -19.12 -21.78
C ILE A 90 4.04 -18.15 -20.90
N TRP A 91 4.72 -17.40 -20.01
CA TRP A 91 4.04 -16.58 -19.01
C TRP A 91 3.59 -15.25 -19.58
N THR A 92 2.30 -15.14 -19.82
CA THR A 92 1.59 -13.90 -20.20
C THR A 92 0.70 -13.44 -19.06
N PRO A 93 0.21 -12.18 -19.06
CA PRO A 93 -0.75 -11.72 -18.06
C PRO A 93 -1.99 -12.60 -17.93
N ALA A 94 -2.56 -13.04 -19.06
CA ALA A 94 -3.72 -13.94 -19.08
C ALA A 94 -3.37 -15.32 -18.50
N LYS A 95 -2.21 -15.89 -18.86
CA LYS A 95 -1.77 -17.22 -18.38
C LYS A 95 -1.52 -17.17 -16.87
N LEU A 96 -0.76 -16.20 -16.36
CA LEU A 96 -0.48 -16.07 -14.93
C LEU A 96 -1.78 -15.93 -14.14
N ARG A 97 -2.70 -15.07 -14.62
CA ARG A 97 -4.00 -14.85 -13.96
C ARG A 97 -4.81 -16.12 -13.94
N SER A 98 -4.94 -16.84 -15.07
CA SER A 98 -5.71 -18.08 -15.18
C SER A 98 -5.19 -19.20 -14.28
N GLU A 99 -3.86 -19.39 -14.23
CA GLU A 99 -3.28 -20.43 -13.37
C GLU A 99 -3.40 -20.08 -11.88
N LEU A 100 -3.25 -18.80 -11.54
CA LEU A 100 -3.46 -18.34 -10.16
C LEU A 100 -4.93 -18.53 -9.72
N GLU A 101 -5.88 -18.19 -10.58
CA GLU A 101 -7.30 -18.42 -10.34
C GLU A 101 -7.60 -19.90 -10.03
N ARG A 102 -7.08 -20.83 -10.86
CA ARG A 102 -7.24 -22.28 -10.64
C ARG A 102 -6.65 -22.73 -9.31
N ALA A 103 -5.44 -22.26 -8.98
CA ALA A 103 -4.80 -22.60 -7.71
C ALA A 103 -5.62 -22.14 -6.50
N LEU A 104 -6.16 -20.92 -6.57
CA LEU A 104 -6.96 -20.35 -5.49
C LEU A 104 -8.32 -21.03 -5.36
N LEU A 105 -9.02 -21.28 -6.48
CA LEU A 105 -10.32 -21.98 -6.48
C LEU A 105 -10.21 -23.41 -5.96
N ALA A 106 -9.12 -24.11 -6.27
CA ALA A 106 -8.87 -25.45 -5.75
C ALA A 106 -8.65 -25.48 -4.22
N LYS A 107 -7.97 -24.48 -3.67
CA LYS A 107 -7.68 -24.41 -2.23
C LYS A 107 -8.84 -23.82 -1.42
N PHE A 108 -9.62 -22.90 -2.01
CA PHE A 108 -10.67 -22.12 -1.34
C PHE A 108 -12.02 -22.24 -2.09
N PRO A 109 -12.59 -23.45 -2.22
CA PRO A 109 -13.81 -23.66 -3.01
C PRO A 109 -14.97 -22.82 -2.47
N GLY A 110 -15.63 -22.07 -3.38
CA GLY A 110 -16.76 -21.19 -3.06
C GLY A 110 -16.42 -19.94 -2.27
N GLN A 111 -15.13 -19.61 -2.10
CA GLN A 111 -14.69 -18.50 -1.24
C GLN A 111 -13.77 -17.51 -1.97
N VAL A 112 -13.64 -17.64 -3.29
CA VAL A 112 -12.82 -16.76 -4.12
C VAL A 112 -13.73 -15.94 -5.01
N ASP A 113 -13.72 -14.63 -4.85
CA ASP A 113 -14.29 -13.70 -5.82
C ASP A 113 -13.27 -13.40 -6.91
N THR A 114 -13.60 -13.80 -8.13
CA THR A 114 -12.77 -13.60 -9.32
C THR A 114 -13.23 -12.41 -10.16
N SER A 115 -14.27 -11.67 -9.75
CA SER A 115 -14.85 -10.55 -10.52
C SER A 115 -13.92 -9.34 -10.59
N GLY A 116 -13.07 -9.15 -9.59
CA GLY A 116 -12.13 -8.03 -9.50
C GLY A 116 -11.22 -7.89 -10.72
N SER A 117 -10.99 -6.65 -11.15
CA SER A 117 -10.15 -6.36 -12.34
C SER A 117 -8.66 -6.60 -12.07
N VAL A 118 -8.19 -6.38 -10.84
CA VAL A 118 -6.78 -6.43 -10.45
C VAL A 118 -6.49 -7.66 -9.60
N ALA A 119 -7.22 -7.85 -8.51
CA ALA A 119 -7.03 -8.88 -7.51
C ALA A 119 -8.06 -10.01 -7.62
N PHE A 120 -7.73 -11.13 -7.01
CA PHE A 120 -8.69 -12.14 -6.55
C PHE A 120 -8.94 -11.89 -5.07
N ARG A 121 -10.21 -11.80 -4.65
CA ARG A 121 -10.53 -11.67 -3.24
C ARG A 121 -10.87 -13.03 -2.65
N ILE A 122 -10.16 -13.39 -1.59
CA ILE A 122 -10.46 -14.59 -0.79
C ILE A 122 -11.23 -14.12 0.44
N HIS A 123 -12.45 -14.63 0.61
CA HIS A 123 -13.29 -14.25 1.74
C HIS A 123 -12.78 -14.84 3.06
N SER A 124 -12.94 -14.07 4.14
CA SER A 124 -12.62 -14.49 5.50
C SER A 124 -13.36 -15.76 5.93
N GLY A 125 -12.84 -16.38 6.97
CA GLY A 125 -13.45 -17.54 7.60
C GLY A 125 -13.08 -17.60 9.07
N SER A 126 -13.43 -18.66 9.77
CA SER A 126 -13.11 -18.81 11.20
C SER A 126 -11.63 -18.71 11.52
N ALA A 127 -10.77 -19.16 10.59
CA ALA A 127 -9.32 -19.25 10.77
C ALA A 127 -8.50 -18.26 9.95
N ARG A 128 -9.12 -17.40 9.13
CA ARG A 128 -8.43 -16.46 8.23
C ARG A 128 -9.20 -15.15 8.10
N VAL A 129 -8.50 -14.10 7.68
CA VAL A 129 -9.04 -12.79 7.28
C VAL A 129 -9.28 -12.76 5.77
N ASP A 130 -9.98 -11.74 5.29
CA ASP A 130 -10.08 -11.43 3.86
C ASP A 130 -8.69 -11.21 3.28
N ALA A 131 -8.48 -11.59 2.01
CA ALA A 131 -7.22 -11.38 1.33
C ALA A 131 -7.39 -11.03 -0.13
N ASP A 132 -6.58 -10.08 -0.61
CA ASP A 132 -6.46 -9.73 -2.01
C ASP A 132 -5.18 -10.32 -2.60
N VAL A 133 -5.31 -11.19 -3.60
CA VAL A 133 -4.18 -11.83 -4.27
C VAL A 133 -4.00 -11.24 -5.66
N VAL A 134 -2.86 -10.59 -5.88
CA VAL A 134 -2.58 -9.78 -7.08
C VAL A 134 -1.50 -10.44 -7.94
N PRO A 135 -1.82 -10.97 -9.14
CA PRO A 135 -0.83 -11.40 -10.10
C PRO A 135 -0.08 -10.21 -10.68
N CYS A 136 1.24 -10.29 -10.75
CA CYS A 136 2.08 -9.24 -11.31
C CYS A 136 3.37 -9.81 -11.91
N PHE A 137 4.14 -8.96 -12.57
CA PHE A 137 5.40 -9.30 -13.21
C PHE A 137 6.51 -8.38 -12.74
N ASN A 138 7.77 -8.76 -12.98
CA ASN A 138 8.86 -7.84 -12.83
C ASN A 138 8.64 -6.62 -13.72
N TYR A 139 9.02 -5.46 -13.19
CA TYR A 139 9.06 -4.21 -13.91
C TYR A 139 10.38 -3.50 -13.64
N ARG A 140 10.92 -2.86 -14.67
CA ARG A 140 12.12 -2.05 -14.55
C ARG A 140 12.00 -0.76 -15.34
N ARG A 141 12.29 0.37 -14.69
CA ARG A 141 12.40 1.67 -15.35
C ARG A 141 13.87 2.04 -15.46
N TYR A 142 14.33 2.27 -16.69
CA TYR A 142 15.69 2.67 -16.98
C TYR A 142 15.80 4.20 -17.06
N PHE A 143 16.93 4.73 -16.57
CA PHE A 143 17.23 6.17 -16.57
C PHE A 143 18.46 6.44 -17.43
N ALA A 144 18.55 7.68 -17.97
CA ALA A 144 19.64 8.13 -18.85
C ALA A 144 21.05 8.04 -18.20
N ASN A 145 21.12 8.06 -16.88
CA ASN A 145 22.38 7.91 -16.13
C ASN A 145 22.85 6.46 -15.94
N GLY A 146 22.25 5.50 -16.65
CA GLY A 146 22.58 4.07 -16.54
C GLY A 146 22.00 3.37 -15.32
N THR A 147 21.32 4.06 -14.43
CA THR A 147 20.63 3.42 -13.29
C THR A 147 19.25 2.90 -13.70
N HIS A 148 18.66 2.07 -12.84
CA HIS A 148 17.30 1.61 -13.04
C HIS A 148 16.53 1.56 -11.71
N ARG A 149 15.23 1.43 -11.81
CA ARG A 149 14.31 1.26 -10.67
C ARG A 149 13.42 0.05 -10.91
N ASP A 150 13.50 -0.92 -10.01
CA ASP A 150 12.68 -2.13 -10.06
C ASP A 150 11.32 -1.89 -9.40
N GLY A 151 10.30 -2.56 -9.92
CA GLY A 151 8.93 -2.52 -9.44
C GLY A 151 8.15 -3.77 -9.83
N ALA A 152 6.84 -3.69 -9.72
CA ALA A 152 5.89 -4.74 -10.11
C ALA A 152 4.85 -4.17 -11.08
N LYS A 153 4.69 -4.79 -12.25
CA LYS A 153 3.67 -4.43 -13.24
C LYS A 153 2.45 -5.33 -13.08
N VAL A 154 1.32 -4.71 -12.81
CA VAL A 154 0.03 -5.36 -12.63
C VAL A 154 -0.83 -5.10 -13.86
N PHE A 155 -1.43 -6.14 -14.43
CA PHE A 155 -2.36 -6.03 -15.55
C PHE A 155 -3.79 -6.19 -15.08
N ARG A 156 -4.67 -5.33 -15.58
CA ARG A 156 -6.12 -5.46 -15.39
C ARG A 156 -6.73 -6.38 -16.43
N LYS A 157 -7.97 -6.81 -16.19
CA LYS A 157 -8.72 -7.66 -17.15
C LYS A 157 -8.96 -6.98 -18.50
N ASP A 158 -9.03 -5.65 -18.52
CA ASP A 158 -9.19 -4.86 -19.75
C ASP A 158 -7.90 -4.67 -20.56
N GLY A 159 -6.79 -5.25 -20.10
CA GLY A 159 -5.48 -5.13 -20.73
C GLY A 159 -4.69 -3.88 -20.31
N THR A 160 -5.29 -2.94 -19.62
CA THR A 160 -4.55 -1.82 -19.04
C THR A 160 -3.62 -2.28 -17.92
N SER A 161 -2.64 -1.48 -17.57
CA SER A 161 -1.68 -1.86 -16.51
C SER A 161 -1.33 -0.70 -15.59
N LEU A 162 -0.83 -1.04 -14.43
CA LEU A 162 -0.25 -0.11 -13.47
C LEU A 162 1.07 -0.66 -12.92
N VAL A 163 1.94 0.23 -12.49
CA VAL A 163 3.22 -0.12 -11.87
C VAL A 163 3.16 0.25 -10.39
N ASN A 164 3.62 -0.65 -9.53
CA ASN A 164 3.80 -0.44 -8.11
C ASN A 164 5.28 -0.62 -7.73
N TYR A 165 5.67 0.00 -6.61
CA TYR A 165 7.04 -0.05 -6.06
C TYR A 165 6.99 -0.51 -4.59
N PRO A 166 6.61 -1.79 -4.34
CA PRO A 166 6.38 -2.30 -2.99
C PRO A 166 7.66 -2.35 -2.14
N ASP A 167 8.79 -2.71 -2.73
CA ASP A 167 10.06 -2.80 -2.00
C ASP A 167 10.53 -1.41 -1.53
N GLN A 168 10.38 -0.37 -2.37
CA GLN A 168 10.69 1.01 -2.02
C GLN A 168 9.74 1.52 -0.93
N GLN A 169 8.45 1.21 -1.03
CA GLN A 169 7.47 1.59 0.00
C GLN A 169 7.84 0.98 1.36
N LEU A 170 8.12 -0.32 1.41
CA LEU A 170 8.52 -1.01 2.64
C LEU A 170 9.82 -0.44 3.22
N LYS A 171 10.82 -0.24 2.35
CA LYS A 171 12.11 0.31 2.76
C LYS A 171 11.96 1.73 3.34
N ASN A 172 11.32 2.62 2.62
CA ASN A 172 11.16 4.01 3.03
C ASN A 172 10.33 4.14 4.31
N GLY A 173 9.24 3.37 4.42
CA GLY A 173 8.44 3.30 5.63
C GLY A 173 9.21 2.76 6.84
N LYS A 174 10.09 1.77 6.65
CA LYS A 174 10.96 1.23 7.69
C LYS A 174 12.03 2.25 8.09
N ASP A 175 12.68 2.87 7.12
CA ASP A 175 13.77 3.83 7.36
C ASP A 175 13.25 5.05 8.12
N LYS A 176 12.10 5.63 7.71
CA LYS A 176 11.45 6.71 8.45
C LYS A 176 11.07 6.29 9.87
N ASN A 177 10.52 5.10 10.03
CA ASN A 177 10.14 4.61 11.36
C ASN A 177 11.36 4.44 12.29
N ASN A 178 12.51 4.01 11.74
CA ASN A 178 13.76 3.90 12.50
C ASN A 178 14.29 5.28 12.93
N ARG A 179 14.31 6.26 12.01
CA ARG A 179 14.78 7.64 12.31
C ARG A 179 13.88 8.35 13.33
N THR A 180 12.62 7.95 13.43
CA THR A 180 11.64 8.55 14.35
C THR A 180 11.39 7.69 15.61
N SER A 181 12.36 6.92 16.05
CA SER A 181 12.25 6.07 17.26
C SER A 181 11.00 5.19 17.29
N GLN A 182 10.63 4.63 16.17
CA GLN A 182 9.43 3.79 15.96
C GLN A 182 8.08 4.55 16.12
N HIS A 183 8.07 5.89 16.06
CA HIS A 183 6.85 6.67 16.25
C HIS A 183 6.09 6.94 14.95
N TYR A 184 6.77 6.97 13.79
CA TYR A 184 6.11 7.23 12.51
C TYR A 184 4.94 6.26 12.23
N LYS A 185 5.18 4.94 12.28
CA LYS A 185 4.11 3.95 12.01
C LYS A 185 3.00 3.98 13.08
N LYS A 186 3.33 4.35 14.31
CA LYS A 186 2.34 4.57 15.36
C LYS A 186 1.45 5.76 15.04
N ALA A 187 2.02 6.88 14.59
CA ALA A 187 1.27 8.05 14.16
C ALA A 187 0.37 7.74 12.93
N VAL A 188 0.88 6.96 11.97
CA VAL A 188 0.06 6.47 10.83
C VAL A 188 -1.17 5.71 11.34
N ARG A 189 -0.99 4.77 12.29
CA ARG A 189 -2.11 4.01 12.86
C ARG A 189 -3.10 4.90 13.61
N ILE A 190 -2.62 5.90 14.37
CA ILE A 190 -3.50 6.88 15.02
C ILE A 190 -4.33 7.62 13.97
N MET A 191 -3.71 8.17 12.93
CA MET A 191 -4.41 8.95 11.92
C MET A 191 -5.42 8.12 11.11
N LYS A 192 -5.13 6.86 10.83
CA LYS A 192 -6.08 5.91 10.22
C LYS A 192 -7.27 5.63 11.16
N ARG A 193 -7.05 5.51 12.46
CA ARG A 193 -8.14 5.34 13.44
C ARG A 193 -8.96 6.60 13.64
N VAL A 194 -8.34 7.78 13.54
CA VAL A 194 -9.06 9.06 13.50
C VAL A 194 -9.97 9.10 12.27
N GLU A 195 -9.46 8.71 11.11
CA GLU A 195 -10.25 8.65 9.87
C GLU A 195 -11.42 7.69 10.01
N ASN A 196 -11.18 6.45 10.44
CA ASN A 196 -12.24 5.46 10.63
C ASN A 196 -13.32 5.95 11.63
N ALA A 197 -12.92 6.61 12.73
CA ALA A 197 -13.84 7.13 13.71
C ALA A 197 -14.69 8.30 13.14
N MET A 198 -14.08 9.20 12.38
CA MET A 198 -14.81 10.29 11.72
C MET A 198 -15.82 9.78 10.68
N VAL A 199 -15.47 8.72 9.93
CA VAL A 199 -16.39 8.09 8.98
C VAL A 199 -17.54 7.41 9.70
N LEU A 200 -17.27 6.66 10.78
CA LEU A 200 -18.29 6.01 11.60
C LEU A 200 -19.29 7.01 12.20
N ASP A 201 -18.78 8.16 12.65
CA ASP A 201 -19.58 9.23 13.25
C ASP A 201 -20.23 10.17 12.20
N GLY A 202 -20.06 9.87 10.90
CA GLY A 202 -20.63 10.66 9.78
C GLY A 202 -20.04 12.07 9.63
N MET A 203 -18.85 12.30 10.20
CA MET A 203 -18.18 13.62 10.18
C MET A 203 -17.25 13.83 8.99
N HIS A 204 -16.89 12.76 8.27
CA HIS A 204 -16.05 12.82 7.08
C HIS A 204 -16.38 11.67 6.13
N LYS A 205 -16.18 11.87 4.83
CA LYS A 205 -16.24 10.78 3.84
C LYS A 205 -15.02 9.85 4.00
N GLU A 206 -15.19 8.58 3.70
CA GLU A 206 -14.07 7.63 3.65
C GLU A 206 -13.01 8.06 2.63
N ILE A 207 -11.75 7.99 3.02
CA ILE A 207 -10.61 8.18 2.12
C ILE A 207 -9.71 6.95 2.15
N PRO A 208 -8.96 6.65 1.07
CA PRO A 208 -8.10 5.48 1.04
C PRO A 208 -7.06 5.48 2.17
N SER A 209 -6.98 4.39 2.90
CA SER A 209 -6.05 4.19 4.02
C SER A 209 -4.58 4.40 3.60
N PHE A 210 -4.23 4.06 2.35
CA PHE A 210 -2.92 4.33 1.76
C PHE A 210 -2.66 5.84 1.60
N PHE A 211 -3.69 6.61 1.25
CA PHE A 211 -3.57 8.06 1.16
C PHE A 211 -3.24 8.68 2.52
N VAL A 212 -3.91 8.24 3.59
CA VAL A 212 -3.60 8.69 4.97
C VAL A 212 -2.13 8.39 5.32
N GLU A 213 -1.64 7.20 4.98
CA GLU A 213 -0.22 6.81 5.19
C GLU A 213 0.74 7.75 4.44
N CYS A 214 0.44 8.07 3.17
CA CYS A 214 1.24 8.99 2.37
C CYS A 214 1.24 10.41 2.96
N LEU A 215 0.10 10.92 3.43
CA LEU A 215 0.02 12.23 4.07
C LEU A 215 0.91 12.31 5.31
N VAL A 216 0.86 11.29 6.17
CA VAL A 216 1.68 11.24 7.39
C VAL A 216 3.17 11.08 7.04
N TYR A 217 3.49 10.39 5.95
CA TYR A 217 4.88 10.22 5.50
C TYR A 217 5.59 11.53 5.20
N HIS A 218 4.88 12.55 4.70
CA HIS A 218 5.46 13.85 4.39
C HIS A 218 5.76 14.75 5.60
N CYS A 219 5.30 14.38 6.79
CA CYS A 219 5.62 15.14 7.99
C CYS A 219 7.12 15.03 8.32
N PRO A 220 7.80 16.13 8.70
CA PRO A 220 9.18 16.11 9.20
C PRO A 220 9.38 15.15 10.36
N ASP A 221 10.59 14.60 10.48
CA ASP A 221 10.90 13.55 11.47
C ASP A 221 10.78 14.06 12.93
N ASP A 222 11.08 15.34 13.19
CA ASP A 222 10.98 15.98 14.50
C ASP A 222 9.54 16.03 15.07
N ILE A 223 8.53 16.07 14.20
CA ILE A 223 7.12 16.00 14.63
C ILE A 223 6.83 14.71 15.38
N PHE A 224 7.44 13.60 14.98
CA PHE A 224 7.24 12.29 15.61
C PHE A 224 8.02 12.10 16.91
N LEU A 225 8.98 12.99 17.21
CA LEU A 225 9.85 12.91 18.38
C LEU A 225 9.35 13.80 19.55
N ARG A 226 8.15 14.35 19.45
CA ARG A 226 7.53 15.15 20.51
C ARG A 226 7.16 14.31 21.72
N SER A 227 7.01 14.97 22.87
CA SER A 227 6.86 14.31 24.16
C SER A 227 5.54 13.58 24.36
N THR A 228 4.48 14.00 23.65
CA THR A 228 3.14 13.43 23.76
C THR A 228 2.53 13.11 22.41
N TRP A 229 1.60 12.15 22.37
CA TRP A 229 0.85 11.86 21.15
C TRP A 229 -0.05 13.02 20.74
N THR A 230 -0.57 13.77 21.69
CA THR A 230 -1.37 14.97 21.42
C THR A 230 -0.55 16.02 20.63
N GLU A 231 0.68 16.29 21.04
CA GLU A 231 1.58 17.22 20.33
C GLU A 231 2.00 16.65 18.96
N THR A 232 2.33 15.36 18.89
CA THR A 232 2.68 14.68 17.64
C THR A 232 1.54 14.77 16.62
N ILE A 233 0.33 14.38 17.01
CA ILE A 233 -0.83 14.37 16.10
C ILE A 233 -1.26 15.78 15.72
N ARG A 234 -1.20 16.74 16.66
CA ARG A 234 -1.40 18.16 16.34
C ARG A 234 -0.41 18.62 15.27
N GLY A 235 0.87 18.29 15.41
CA GLY A 235 1.89 18.64 14.43
C GLY A 235 1.66 17.99 13.08
N VAL A 236 1.31 16.71 13.05
CA VAL A 236 0.95 15.98 11.81
C VAL A 236 -0.20 16.68 11.09
N ILE A 237 -1.30 16.96 11.79
CA ILE A 237 -2.48 17.61 11.20
C ILE A 237 -2.15 19.01 10.67
N CYS A 238 -1.42 19.83 11.45
CA CYS A 238 -0.99 21.17 11.02
C CYS A 238 -0.11 21.09 9.76
N HIS A 239 0.87 20.18 9.74
CA HIS A 239 1.76 20.02 8.58
C HIS A 239 0.99 19.63 7.32
N ILE A 240 0.07 18.67 7.42
CA ILE A 240 -0.77 18.25 6.29
C ILE A 240 -1.64 19.44 5.81
N PHE A 241 -2.30 20.13 6.74
CA PHE A 241 -3.22 21.22 6.40
C PHE A 241 -2.51 22.38 5.68
N HIS A 242 -1.35 22.82 6.18
CA HIS A 242 -0.59 23.91 5.57
C HIS A 242 0.21 23.47 4.33
N GLY A 243 0.79 22.26 4.34
CA GLY A 243 1.54 21.72 3.20
C GLY A 243 0.68 21.45 1.96
N LEU A 244 -0.64 21.32 2.14
CA LEU A 244 -1.59 21.11 1.04
C LEU A 244 -2.36 22.39 0.66
N GLU A 245 -1.92 23.55 1.12
CA GLU A 245 -2.53 24.82 0.73
C GLU A 245 -2.19 25.18 -0.73
N GLY A 246 -3.19 25.73 -1.44
CA GLY A 246 -3.02 26.17 -2.83
C GLY A 246 -2.93 25.03 -3.86
N ALA A 247 -2.40 25.39 -5.04
CA ALA A 247 -2.21 24.48 -6.16
C ALA A 247 -1.02 23.54 -5.95
N GLU A 248 -0.91 22.51 -6.80
CA GLU A 248 0.28 21.66 -6.85
C GLU A 248 1.50 22.50 -7.22
N PRO A 249 2.65 22.40 -6.52
CA PRO A 249 3.86 23.10 -6.89
C PRO A 249 4.32 22.78 -8.31
N GLU A 250 4.81 23.80 -9.04
CA GLU A 250 5.42 23.61 -10.36
C GLU A 250 6.79 22.93 -10.26
N ASP A 251 7.54 23.21 -9.19
CA ASP A 251 8.82 22.57 -8.90
C ASP A 251 8.60 21.14 -8.41
N ASP A 252 9.07 20.19 -9.21
CA ASP A 252 8.99 18.74 -8.92
C ASP A 252 9.62 18.35 -7.58
N SER A 253 10.60 19.08 -7.09
CA SER A 253 11.26 18.84 -5.80
C SER A 253 10.35 19.14 -4.60
N GLN A 254 9.35 20.00 -4.77
CA GLN A 254 8.38 20.39 -3.74
C GLN A 254 7.08 19.56 -3.81
N ARG A 255 6.89 18.77 -4.86
CA ARG A 255 5.71 17.94 -5.02
C ARG A 255 5.77 16.72 -4.10
N TRP A 256 4.67 16.47 -3.43
CA TRP A 256 4.55 15.29 -2.58
C TRP A 256 4.51 14.01 -3.40
N ARG A 257 5.20 12.98 -2.90
CA ARG A 257 5.25 11.65 -3.52
C ARG A 257 4.60 10.62 -2.60
N GLU A 258 4.23 9.47 -3.15
CA GLU A 258 3.84 8.30 -2.36
C GLU A 258 5.02 7.85 -1.46
N VAL A 259 4.75 7.04 -0.44
CA VAL A 259 5.80 6.49 0.46
C VAL A 259 6.95 5.83 -0.31
N ASN A 260 6.68 5.28 -1.50
CA ASN A 260 7.70 4.69 -2.36
C ASN A 260 8.66 5.71 -3.01
N GLU A 261 8.38 7.01 -2.93
CA GLU A 261 9.14 8.13 -3.56
C GLU A 261 9.30 8.01 -5.09
N CYS A 262 8.55 7.10 -5.71
CA CYS A 262 8.63 6.82 -7.14
C CYS A 262 7.50 7.45 -7.95
N LYS A 263 6.40 7.81 -7.28
CA LYS A 263 5.20 8.40 -7.88
C LYS A 263 4.82 9.67 -7.15
N TYR A 264 4.29 10.65 -7.89
CA TYR A 264 3.66 11.80 -7.25
C TYR A 264 2.38 11.39 -6.52
N LEU A 265 2.16 11.95 -5.34
CA LEU A 265 0.98 11.68 -4.54
C LEU A 265 -0.29 12.25 -5.20
N PHE A 266 -0.14 13.36 -5.90
CA PHE A 266 -1.24 14.04 -6.59
C PHE A 266 -0.96 14.07 -8.10
N HIS A 267 -1.85 13.45 -8.87
CA HIS A 267 -1.84 13.46 -10.33
C HIS A 267 -3.24 13.09 -10.87
N ALA A 268 -3.50 13.36 -12.13
CA ALA A 268 -4.84 13.26 -12.74
C ALA A 268 -5.52 11.87 -12.60
N ASN A 269 -4.74 10.79 -12.45
CA ASN A 269 -5.27 9.42 -12.35
C ASN A 269 -5.37 8.93 -10.91
N GLN A 270 -5.15 9.78 -9.88
CA GLN A 270 -5.38 9.41 -8.49
C GLN A 270 -6.85 9.59 -8.10
N ALA A 271 -7.30 8.75 -7.16
CA ALA A 271 -8.65 8.82 -6.62
C ALA A 271 -8.83 9.94 -5.56
N TRP A 272 -7.77 10.68 -5.26
CA TRP A 272 -7.74 11.73 -4.25
C TRP A 272 -7.00 12.97 -4.75
N SER A 273 -7.21 14.10 -4.09
CA SER A 273 -6.63 15.39 -4.42
C SER A 273 -5.98 16.06 -3.19
N ARG A 274 -5.26 17.15 -3.41
CA ARG A 274 -4.75 18.02 -2.33
C ARG A 274 -5.89 18.55 -1.45
N ALA A 275 -7.01 18.90 -2.06
CA ALA A 275 -8.19 19.37 -1.34
C ALA A 275 -8.77 18.29 -0.41
N ASP A 276 -8.78 17.02 -0.82
CA ASP A 276 -9.22 15.91 0.05
C ASP A 276 -8.29 15.74 1.25
N GLY A 277 -6.98 15.81 1.06
CA GLY A 277 -6.01 15.74 2.16
C GLY A 277 -6.14 16.91 3.13
N ARG A 278 -6.36 18.12 2.63
CA ARG A 278 -6.58 19.31 3.46
C ARG A 278 -7.91 19.24 4.22
N ALA A 279 -8.96 18.76 3.57
CA ALA A 279 -10.28 18.56 4.19
C ALA A 279 -10.21 17.51 5.32
N PHE A 280 -9.49 16.41 5.08
CA PHE A 280 -9.22 15.40 6.10
C PHE A 280 -8.49 16.00 7.32
N ALA A 281 -7.43 16.76 7.12
CA ALA A 281 -6.70 17.39 8.22
C ALA A 281 -7.58 18.35 9.02
N LYS A 282 -8.41 19.18 8.36
CA LYS A 282 -9.37 20.08 9.00
C LYS A 282 -10.42 19.31 9.81
N ALA A 283 -10.97 18.23 9.25
CA ALA A 283 -11.94 17.39 9.93
C ALA A 283 -11.33 16.71 11.16
N ALA A 284 -10.10 16.16 11.03
CA ALA A 284 -9.38 15.54 12.14
C ALA A 284 -9.09 16.53 13.29
N TRP A 285 -8.71 17.76 12.95
CA TRP A 285 -8.53 18.83 13.94
C TRP A 285 -9.79 19.07 14.77
N ASN A 286 -10.93 19.24 14.09
CA ASN A 286 -12.23 19.49 14.74
C ASN A 286 -12.69 18.28 15.56
N TYR A 287 -12.54 17.08 14.99
CA TYR A 287 -12.94 15.82 15.65
C TYR A 287 -12.19 15.58 16.96
N LEU A 288 -10.90 15.88 16.97
CA LEU A 288 -10.07 15.75 18.16
C LEU A 288 -10.23 16.93 19.14
N GLY A 289 -11.00 17.97 18.80
CA GLY A 289 -11.19 19.15 19.66
C GLY A 289 -9.88 19.89 19.93
N LEU A 290 -8.95 19.89 18.98
CA LEU A 290 -7.67 20.59 19.11
C LEU A 290 -7.92 22.10 19.11
N LYS A 291 -7.26 22.82 20.04
CA LYS A 291 -7.36 24.28 20.13
C LYS A 291 -6.18 24.93 19.43
N SER A 292 -6.42 26.11 18.89
CA SER A 292 -5.39 26.96 18.24
C SER A 292 -4.31 27.36 19.20
#